data_1a027f5be034de18cd6fe803fa19af72
#
_entry.id   1a027f5be034de18cd6fe803fa19af72
#
_cell.length_a   1.000
_cell.length_b   1.000
_cell.length_c   1.000
_cell.angle_alpha   90.00
_cell.angle_beta   90.00
_cell.angle_gamma   90.00
#
_symmetry.space_group_name_H-M   'P 1'
#
loop_
_entity.id
_entity.type
_entity.pdbx_description
1 polymer ?
#
loop_
_entity_poly.entity_id
_entity_poly.type
_entity_poly.pdbx_seq_one_letter_code
_entity_poly.pdbx_strand_id
1 'polypeptide(L)'
;MQRAIPCTVMRGGTSKGLYFLARDLPADPLQRDQVLLAAMGSPDARQIDGMGGAEPLTSKVAVIGPPSRPDADVDYLFLQVVVDAPRVDDSQNCGNLLAGVGPFAIEQGLVPARDGTTPVRIHMVNSGSIAVAQIETPGGCPRYDGSARIDGVPGTAAPILLEFLDIAGSTCGALLPTGRACDVVEGVEVTCIDNGMPVVLLRAADLGKTGYEPPAALEADAVLKARLDAIRLSAGALMNLGDVTAKTVPKMCLIAPPREGGALATRTFIPHRVHKAIGVLGAVSVATACVLPGSVADGIAQIEAGRAIDVEHPTGFFTVEMEVGWRDQTPDIRRAALLRTARKLMAGDIFVPASLYAIP
;
A
#
# COMPACT_ATOMS: atom_id res chain seq x y z
N MET A 1 15.45 25.01 -21.64
CA MET A 1 14.16 24.58 -22.24
C MET A 1 13.52 23.55 -21.30
N GLN A 2 12.20 23.50 -21.26
CA GLN A 2 11.45 22.49 -20.51
C GLN A 2 10.75 21.55 -21.51
N ARG A 3 10.49 20.30 -21.07
CA ARG A 3 9.69 19.32 -21.78
C ARG A 3 8.38 19.09 -21.03
N ALA A 4 7.28 19.14 -21.74
CA ALA A 4 5.96 18.80 -21.23
C ALA A 4 5.75 17.28 -21.22
N ILE A 5 5.16 16.75 -20.15
CA ILE A 5 4.81 15.34 -19.99
C ILE A 5 3.36 15.29 -19.52
N PRO A 6 2.45 14.65 -20.28
CA PRO A 6 1.07 14.50 -19.86
C PRO A 6 0.98 13.72 -18.53
N CYS A 7 0.24 14.26 -17.57
CA CYS A 7 0.00 13.58 -16.30
C CYS A 7 -1.39 13.87 -15.73
N THR A 8 -1.84 13.01 -14.85
CA THR A 8 -3.04 13.22 -14.05
C THR A 8 -2.66 13.20 -12.58
N VAL A 9 -3.05 14.23 -11.83
CA VAL A 9 -2.93 14.23 -10.37
C VAL A 9 -4.18 13.62 -9.79
N MET A 10 -4.03 12.56 -9.02
CA MET A 10 -5.16 11.90 -8.37
C MET A 10 -4.89 11.66 -6.89
N ARG A 11 -5.97 11.70 -6.10
CA ARG A 11 -6.04 11.02 -4.82
C ARG A 11 -6.51 9.58 -5.09
N GLY A 12 -5.78 8.62 -4.59
CA GLY A 12 -6.21 7.24 -4.46
C GLY A 12 -6.14 6.83 -2.99
N GLY A 13 -7.26 6.35 -2.42
CA GLY A 13 -7.34 6.10 -0.98
C GLY A 13 -6.88 7.31 -0.16
N THR A 14 -5.99 7.12 0.80
CA THR A 14 -5.38 8.17 1.63
C THR A 14 -4.08 8.74 1.06
N SER A 15 -3.76 8.45 -0.20
CA SER A 15 -2.54 8.95 -0.87
C SER A 15 -2.88 9.86 -2.04
N LYS A 16 -1.96 10.74 -2.41
CA LYS A 16 -2.01 11.57 -3.60
C LYS A 16 -0.74 11.34 -4.43
N GLY A 17 -0.89 11.32 -5.75
CA GLY A 17 0.26 11.13 -6.63
C GLY A 17 0.00 11.52 -8.07
N LEU A 18 1.06 11.42 -8.87
CA LEU A 18 1.03 11.61 -10.31
C LEU A 18 0.78 10.26 -11.00
N TYR A 19 -0.12 10.27 -11.97
CA TYR A 19 -0.45 9.11 -12.81
C TYR A 19 0.01 9.41 -14.23
N PHE A 20 0.84 8.52 -14.77
CA PHE A 20 1.40 8.63 -16.12
C PHE A 20 1.04 7.40 -16.95
N LEU A 21 0.88 7.59 -18.25
CA LEU A 21 0.98 6.48 -19.17
C LEU A 21 2.45 6.07 -19.34
N ALA A 22 2.73 4.78 -19.36
CA ALA A 22 4.09 4.25 -19.48
C ALA A 22 4.81 4.77 -20.74
N ARG A 23 4.06 4.97 -21.84
CA ARG A 23 4.58 5.49 -23.12
C ARG A 23 5.05 6.95 -23.06
N ASP A 24 4.63 7.71 -22.05
CA ASP A 24 4.94 9.14 -21.93
C ASP A 24 6.21 9.38 -21.08
N LEU A 25 6.74 8.32 -20.47
CA LEU A 25 7.97 8.35 -19.66
C LEU A 25 9.12 7.62 -20.39
N PRO A 26 10.38 7.92 -20.04
CA PRO A 26 11.53 7.16 -20.52
C PRO A 26 11.39 5.67 -20.19
N ALA A 27 11.75 4.81 -21.16
CA ALA A 27 11.76 3.36 -20.96
C ALA A 27 12.93 2.90 -20.05
N ASP A 28 14.06 3.61 -20.09
CA ASP A 28 15.18 3.35 -19.19
C ASP A 28 14.83 3.75 -17.77
N PRO A 29 14.92 2.84 -16.78
CA PRO A 29 14.56 3.12 -15.40
C PRO A 29 15.36 4.25 -14.77
N LEU A 30 16.65 4.36 -15.05
CA LEU A 30 17.48 5.42 -14.46
C LEU A 30 17.08 6.80 -14.98
N GLN A 31 16.82 6.91 -16.27
CA GLN A 31 16.35 8.15 -16.87
C GLN A 31 14.93 8.50 -16.40
N ARG A 32 14.03 7.51 -16.35
CA ARG A 32 12.69 7.67 -15.78
C ARG A 32 12.74 8.23 -14.36
N ASP A 33 13.58 7.65 -13.52
CA ASP A 33 13.69 8.05 -12.12
C ASP A 33 14.19 9.49 -11.96
N GLN A 34 15.13 9.92 -12.81
CA GLN A 34 15.56 11.33 -12.84
C GLN A 34 14.43 12.27 -13.25
N VAL A 35 13.64 11.89 -14.24
CA VAL A 35 12.45 12.64 -14.65
C VAL A 35 11.44 12.74 -13.51
N LEU A 36 11.20 11.65 -12.79
CA LEU A 36 10.25 11.60 -11.67
C LEU A 36 10.74 12.38 -10.45
N LEU A 37 12.04 12.38 -10.15
CA LEU A 37 12.63 13.22 -9.12
C LEU A 37 12.40 14.71 -9.43
N ALA A 38 12.65 15.13 -10.67
CA ALA A 38 12.38 16.51 -11.10
C ALA A 38 10.88 16.84 -11.06
N ALA A 39 10.03 15.93 -11.55
CA ALA A 39 8.59 16.12 -11.52
C ALA A 39 8.02 16.28 -10.10
N MET A 40 8.58 15.57 -9.14
CA MET A 40 8.16 15.64 -7.73
C MET A 40 8.85 16.73 -6.93
N GLY A 41 9.95 17.30 -7.44
CA GLY A 41 10.76 18.30 -6.73
C GLY A 41 11.66 17.69 -5.65
N SER A 42 12.12 16.44 -5.83
CA SER A 42 13.04 15.77 -4.92
C SER A 42 14.48 15.87 -5.44
N PRO A 43 15.48 15.89 -4.53
CA PRO A 43 15.37 15.92 -3.06
C PRO A 43 15.19 17.34 -2.50
N ASP A 44 14.07 17.61 -1.90
CA ASP A 44 13.82 18.82 -1.11
C ASP A 44 12.71 18.52 -0.10
N ALA A 45 12.91 18.85 1.17
CA ALA A 45 11.96 18.59 2.24
C ALA A 45 10.58 19.21 2.01
N ARG A 46 10.49 20.27 1.19
CA ARG A 46 9.23 20.94 0.82
C ARG A 46 8.74 20.54 -0.58
N GLN A 47 9.61 19.89 -1.38
CA GLN A 47 9.34 19.60 -2.80
C GLN A 47 8.80 20.85 -3.55
N ILE A 48 9.40 22.02 -3.26
CA ILE A 48 8.86 23.31 -3.69
C ILE A 48 8.93 23.51 -5.21
N ASP A 49 9.86 22.85 -5.89
CA ASP A 49 10.06 22.92 -7.35
C ASP A 49 9.44 21.72 -8.07
N GLY A 50 8.35 21.16 -7.53
CA GLY A 50 7.65 20.03 -8.12
C GLY A 50 6.24 19.84 -7.59
N MET A 51 5.63 18.72 -7.94
CA MET A 51 4.24 18.37 -7.59
C MET A 51 4.13 17.53 -6.31
N GLY A 52 5.24 17.23 -5.67
CA GLY A 52 5.25 16.54 -4.39
C GLY A 52 4.63 17.36 -3.28
N GLY A 53 4.15 16.70 -2.22
CA GLY A 53 3.48 17.35 -1.11
C GLY A 53 4.25 17.25 0.21
N ALA A 54 5.58 17.16 0.16
CA ALA A 54 6.50 17.16 1.30
C ALA A 54 6.29 16.01 2.31
N GLU A 55 5.49 15.00 1.94
CA GLU A 55 5.24 13.81 2.76
C GLU A 55 5.23 12.53 1.90
N PRO A 56 5.60 11.37 2.46
CA PRO A 56 5.58 10.10 1.71
C PRO A 56 4.22 9.75 1.11
N LEU A 57 3.11 10.13 1.75
CA LEU A 57 1.75 9.87 1.24
C LEU A 57 1.37 10.75 0.05
N THR A 58 2.08 11.83 -0.18
CA THR A 58 1.83 12.78 -1.27
C THR A 58 3.00 12.90 -2.25
N SER A 59 4.00 12.00 -2.15
CA SER A 59 5.17 11.92 -3.04
C SER A 59 5.22 10.57 -3.73
N LYS A 60 4.19 10.26 -4.53
CA LYS A 60 3.97 8.95 -5.14
C LYS A 60 3.67 9.08 -6.63
N VAL A 61 4.05 8.03 -7.37
CA VAL A 61 3.82 7.94 -8.82
C VAL A 61 3.20 6.59 -9.15
N ALA A 62 2.22 6.61 -10.03
CA ALA A 62 1.63 5.47 -10.70
C ALA A 62 1.97 5.53 -12.19
N VAL A 63 2.61 4.50 -12.72
CA VAL A 63 2.87 4.35 -14.16
C VAL A 63 1.99 3.23 -14.66
N ILE A 64 1.11 3.55 -15.64
CA ILE A 64 0.10 2.63 -16.14
C ILE A 64 0.36 2.38 -17.64
N GLY A 65 0.34 1.13 -18.05
CA GLY A 65 0.58 0.71 -19.43
C GLY A 65 -0.31 -0.44 -19.87
N PRO A 66 -0.17 -0.85 -21.15
CA PRO A 66 -0.77 -2.09 -21.62
C PRO A 66 -0.33 -3.28 -20.78
N PRO A 67 -1.17 -4.34 -20.64
CA PRO A 67 -0.85 -5.48 -19.81
C PRO A 67 0.32 -6.29 -20.39
N SER A 68 1.24 -6.68 -19.55
CA SER A 68 2.31 -7.63 -19.86
C SER A 68 1.89 -9.09 -19.67
N ARG A 69 0.66 -9.31 -19.14
CA ARG A 69 0.08 -10.62 -18.86
C ARG A 69 -1.31 -10.76 -19.48
N PRO A 70 -1.68 -11.98 -19.97
CA PRO A 70 -2.98 -12.19 -20.62
C PRO A 70 -4.18 -12.14 -19.67
N ASP A 71 -3.96 -12.26 -18.37
CA ASP A 71 -4.98 -12.27 -17.31
C ASP A 71 -5.18 -10.87 -16.67
N ALA A 72 -4.57 -9.82 -17.25
CA ALA A 72 -4.71 -8.44 -16.83
C ALA A 72 -5.24 -7.55 -17.97
N ASP A 73 -5.81 -6.42 -17.64
CA ASP A 73 -6.24 -5.37 -18.58
C ASP A 73 -5.18 -4.26 -18.69
N VAL A 74 -4.45 -4.01 -17.59
CA VAL A 74 -3.37 -3.01 -17.51
C VAL A 74 -2.26 -3.45 -16.57
N ASP A 75 -1.06 -2.95 -16.82
CA ASP A 75 0.05 -2.97 -15.87
C ASP A 75 0.02 -1.70 -15.00
N TYR A 76 0.33 -1.86 -13.73
CA TYR A 76 0.52 -0.79 -12.77
C TYR A 76 1.87 -0.95 -12.07
N LEU A 77 2.80 -0.04 -12.35
CA LEU A 77 4.05 0.10 -11.63
C LEU A 77 3.92 1.24 -10.62
N PHE A 78 4.07 0.93 -9.34
CA PHE A 78 4.13 1.92 -8.27
C PHE A 78 5.56 2.36 -8.02
N LEU A 79 5.76 3.67 -7.85
CA LEU A 79 7.05 4.27 -7.52
C LEU A 79 6.89 5.25 -6.36
N GLN A 80 7.65 5.01 -5.29
CA GLN A 80 7.76 5.95 -4.17
C GLN A 80 8.92 6.90 -4.44
N VAL A 81 8.63 8.16 -4.71
CA VAL A 81 9.68 9.19 -4.80
C VAL A 81 10.00 9.67 -3.39
N VAL A 82 11.25 9.46 -2.96
CA VAL A 82 11.67 9.86 -1.61
C VAL A 82 11.78 11.39 -1.55
N VAL A 83 11.21 11.98 -0.50
CA VAL A 83 11.07 13.45 -0.38
C VAL A 83 12.43 14.14 -0.27
N ASP A 84 13.28 13.64 0.64
CA ASP A 84 14.52 14.25 1.09
C ASP A 84 15.80 13.54 0.60
N ALA A 85 15.65 12.58 -0.31
CA ALA A 85 16.77 11.87 -0.93
C ALA A 85 16.54 11.67 -2.44
N PRO A 86 17.60 11.67 -3.27
CA PRO A 86 17.49 11.49 -4.72
C PRO A 86 17.28 10.00 -5.06
N ARG A 87 16.16 9.43 -4.59
CA ARG A 87 15.84 8.01 -4.75
C ARG A 87 14.38 7.81 -5.12
N VAL A 88 14.17 6.91 -6.06
CA VAL A 88 12.87 6.33 -6.41
C VAL A 88 12.89 4.87 -5.98
N ASP A 89 11.88 4.42 -5.26
CA ASP A 89 11.80 3.07 -4.69
C ASP A 89 10.58 2.34 -5.29
N ASP A 90 10.84 1.20 -5.92
CA ASP A 90 9.85 0.30 -6.52
C ASP A 90 9.69 -1.04 -5.76
N SER A 91 10.31 -1.17 -4.60
CA SER A 91 10.36 -2.42 -3.83
C SER A 91 9.03 -2.84 -3.19
N GLN A 92 7.97 -2.05 -3.32
CA GLN A 92 6.66 -2.30 -2.70
C GLN A 92 5.50 -1.88 -3.58
N ASN A 93 4.31 -2.42 -3.29
CA ASN A 93 3.05 -1.95 -3.87
C ASN A 93 2.43 -0.79 -3.06
N CYS A 94 1.53 -0.04 -3.70
CA CYS A 94 0.70 0.94 -3.04
C CYS A 94 -0.78 0.73 -3.38
N GLY A 95 -1.50 0.03 -2.49
CA GLY A 95 -2.94 -0.21 -2.64
C GLY A 95 -3.80 1.06 -2.57
N ASN A 96 -3.28 2.16 -2.00
CA ASN A 96 -3.99 3.44 -2.02
C ASN A 96 -3.99 4.05 -3.43
N LEU A 97 -2.81 4.19 -4.09
CA LEU A 97 -2.78 4.69 -5.47
C LEU A 97 -3.48 3.74 -6.44
N LEU A 98 -3.44 2.43 -6.18
CA LEU A 98 -4.13 1.42 -6.96
C LEU A 98 -5.62 1.75 -7.18
N ALA A 99 -6.29 2.37 -6.20
CA ALA A 99 -7.69 2.79 -6.34
C ALA A 99 -7.92 3.78 -7.50
N GLY A 100 -6.93 4.58 -7.85
CA GLY A 100 -7.03 5.51 -8.99
C GLY A 100 -6.69 4.87 -10.35
N VAL A 101 -6.10 3.67 -10.36
CA VAL A 101 -5.62 3.05 -11.61
C VAL A 101 -6.77 2.68 -12.55
N GLY A 102 -7.83 2.06 -12.03
CA GLY A 102 -9.01 1.71 -12.84
C GLY A 102 -9.66 2.91 -13.50
N PRO A 103 -10.07 3.95 -12.76
CA PRO A 103 -10.61 5.17 -13.34
C PRO A 103 -9.67 5.82 -14.36
N PHE A 104 -8.38 5.92 -14.05
CA PHE A 104 -7.38 6.46 -14.97
C PHE A 104 -7.29 5.64 -16.26
N ALA A 105 -7.21 4.31 -16.16
CA ALA A 105 -7.10 3.44 -17.33
C ALA A 105 -8.31 3.55 -18.28
N ILE A 106 -9.51 3.68 -17.71
CA ILE A 106 -10.74 3.90 -18.49
C ILE A 106 -10.70 5.26 -19.17
N GLU A 107 -10.38 6.33 -18.46
CA GLU A 107 -10.31 7.69 -19.04
C GLU A 107 -9.22 7.84 -20.11
N GLN A 108 -8.12 7.09 -19.98
CA GLN A 108 -7.04 7.08 -20.98
C GLN A 108 -7.28 6.10 -22.14
N GLY A 109 -8.43 5.42 -22.16
CA GLY A 109 -8.83 4.50 -23.24
C GLY A 109 -8.03 3.18 -23.25
N LEU A 110 -7.34 2.84 -22.15
CA LEU A 110 -6.66 1.54 -22.04
C LEU A 110 -7.66 0.41 -21.82
N VAL A 111 -8.77 0.69 -21.13
CA VAL A 111 -9.84 -0.26 -20.83
C VAL A 111 -11.16 0.29 -21.35
N PRO A 112 -11.91 -0.46 -22.18
CA PRO A 112 -13.22 -0.04 -22.64
C PRO A 112 -14.21 -0.06 -21.47
N ALA A 113 -14.90 1.06 -21.25
CA ALA A 113 -15.92 1.15 -20.22
C ALA A 113 -17.18 0.36 -20.60
N ARG A 114 -17.85 -0.20 -19.58
CA ARG A 114 -19.20 -0.75 -19.67
C ARG A 114 -20.17 0.21 -18.96
N ASP A 115 -21.42 0.24 -19.38
CA ASP A 115 -22.43 1.00 -18.63
C ASP A 115 -22.70 0.30 -17.28
N GLY A 116 -22.82 1.10 -16.23
CA GLY A 116 -23.05 0.65 -14.86
C GLY A 116 -21.76 0.38 -14.07
N THR A 117 -21.08 -0.74 -14.29
CA THR A 117 -19.84 -1.11 -13.59
C THR A 117 -18.83 -1.73 -14.55
N THR A 118 -17.59 -1.26 -14.47
CA THR A 118 -16.47 -1.78 -15.24
C THR A 118 -15.46 -2.42 -14.30
N PRO A 119 -15.27 -3.75 -14.33
CA PRO A 119 -14.15 -4.39 -13.66
C PRO A 119 -12.86 -4.12 -14.45
N VAL A 120 -11.79 -3.76 -13.74
CA VAL A 120 -10.45 -3.58 -14.31
C VAL A 120 -9.48 -4.51 -13.60
N ARG A 121 -8.88 -5.42 -14.34
CA ARG A 121 -7.86 -6.35 -13.84
C ARG A 121 -6.50 -5.69 -13.96
N ILE A 122 -5.87 -5.45 -12.84
CA ILE A 122 -4.64 -4.66 -12.73
C ILE A 122 -3.51 -5.59 -12.31
N HIS A 123 -2.52 -5.76 -13.17
CA HIS A 123 -1.28 -6.42 -12.81
C HIS A 123 -0.39 -5.44 -12.04
N MET A 124 -0.15 -5.72 -10.78
CA MET A 124 0.76 -4.97 -9.91
C MET A 124 2.20 -5.41 -10.18
N VAL A 125 2.92 -4.71 -11.05
CA VAL A 125 4.25 -5.08 -11.54
C VAL A 125 5.25 -5.30 -10.41
N ASN A 126 5.16 -4.51 -9.33
CA ASN A 126 6.09 -4.60 -8.18
C ASN A 126 6.03 -5.96 -7.45
N SER A 127 4.90 -6.68 -7.47
CA SER A 127 4.74 -7.97 -6.79
C SER A 127 4.37 -9.13 -7.73
N GLY A 128 4.00 -8.81 -8.98
CA GLY A 128 3.47 -9.79 -9.92
C GLY A 128 2.03 -10.24 -9.66
N SER A 129 1.35 -9.67 -8.66
CA SER A 129 -0.02 -10.05 -8.26
C SER A 129 -1.07 -9.32 -9.09
N ILE A 130 -2.30 -9.86 -9.10
CA ILE A 130 -3.46 -9.25 -9.76
C ILE A 130 -4.39 -8.65 -8.70
N ALA A 131 -4.86 -7.42 -8.98
CA ALA A 131 -6.00 -6.83 -8.29
C ALA A 131 -7.13 -6.57 -9.28
N VAL A 132 -8.38 -6.70 -8.83
CA VAL A 132 -9.56 -6.34 -9.61
C VAL A 132 -10.22 -5.13 -8.98
N ALA A 133 -10.29 -4.02 -9.72
CA ALA A 133 -10.97 -2.82 -9.29
C ALA A 133 -12.36 -2.76 -9.93
N GLN A 134 -13.41 -2.68 -9.10
CA GLN A 134 -14.79 -2.48 -9.56
C GLN A 134 -15.06 -0.97 -9.62
N ILE A 135 -15.24 -0.42 -10.81
CA ILE A 135 -15.42 1.01 -11.05
C ILE A 135 -16.85 1.29 -11.47
N GLU A 136 -17.56 2.19 -10.76
CA GLU A 136 -18.84 2.68 -11.24
C GLU A 136 -18.64 3.54 -12.49
N THR A 137 -19.30 3.14 -13.59
CA THR A 137 -19.19 3.77 -14.91
C THR A 137 -20.54 4.02 -15.57
N PRO A 138 -21.41 4.82 -14.95
CA PRO A 138 -22.69 5.18 -15.54
C PRO A 138 -22.47 5.95 -16.85
N GLY A 139 -23.13 5.52 -17.92
CA GLY A 139 -22.94 6.09 -19.27
C GLY A 139 -21.53 5.90 -19.84
N GLY A 140 -20.76 4.93 -19.34
CA GLY A 140 -19.42 4.63 -19.81
C GLY A 140 -18.31 5.57 -19.29
N CYS A 141 -18.60 6.38 -18.27
CA CYS A 141 -17.62 7.30 -17.67
C CYS A 141 -17.37 6.97 -16.19
N PRO A 142 -16.11 6.97 -15.70
CA PRO A 142 -15.83 6.76 -14.30
C PRO A 142 -16.53 7.79 -13.42
N ARG A 143 -17.23 7.32 -12.41
CA ARG A 143 -17.89 8.15 -11.41
C ARG A 143 -16.94 8.43 -10.25
N TYR A 144 -16.81 9.70 -9.86
CA TYR A 144 -16.03 10.10 -8.70
C TYR A 144 -16.89 10.53 -7.51
N ASP A 145 -18.10 11.04 -7.76
CA ASP A 145 -19.03 11.48 -6.71
C ASP A 145 -19.86 10.32 -6.19
N GLY A 146 -20.03 10.23 -4.87
CA GLY A 146 -20.77 9.15 -4.23
C GLY A 146 -20.85 9.31 -2.72
N SER A 147 -21.40 8.30 -2.05
CA SER A 147 -21.64 8.31 -0.61
C SER A 147 -20.61 7.52 0.21
N ALA A 148 -19.67 6.83 -0.46
CA ALA A 148 -18.69 6.02 0.25
C ALA A 148 -17.70 6.90 1.01
N ARG A 149 -17.44 6.51 2.26
CA ARG A 149 -16.49 7.17 3.15
C ARG A 149 -15.35 6.23 3.51
N ILE A 150 -14.14 6.75 3.55
CA ILE A 150 -12.97 6.04 4.07
C ILE A 150 -12.26 6.94 5.09
N ASP A 151 -11.75 6.36 6.15
CA ASP A 151 -11.03 7.09 7.17
C ASP A 151 -9.71 7.67 6.64
N GLY A 152 -9.34 8.83 7.17
CA GLY A 152 -8.18 9.59 6.69
C GLY A 152 -8.42 10.44 5.45
N VAL A 153 -9.68 10.47 4.91
CA VAL A 153 -10.06 11.31 3.78
C VAL A 153 -11.33 12.11 4.15
N PRO A 154 -11.33 13.44 4.02
CA PRO A 154 -12.53 14.22 4.27
C PRO A 154 -13.59 14.02 3.17
N GLY A 155 -14.86 14.04 3.57
CA GLY A 155 -16.01 13.92 2.65
C GLY A 155 -16.28 12.50 2.18
N THR A 156 -16.99 12.41 1.05
CA THR A 156 -17.44 11.15 0.43
C THR A 156 -17.07 11.13 -1.06
N ALA A 157 -17.06 9.95 -1.67
CA ALA A 157 -16.79 9.73 -3.10
C ALA A 157 -17.46 8.44 -3.58
N ALA A 158 -17.40 8.15 -4.88
CA ALA A 158 -17.85 6.87 -5.41
C ALA A 158 -17.01 5.72 -4.84
N PRO A 159 -17.67 4.59 -4.49
CA PRO A 159 -16.97 3.42 -4.00
C PRO A 159 -16.12 2.77 -5.11
N ILE A 160 -14.94 2.31 -4.75
CA ILE A 160 -14.09 1.45 -5.57
C ILE A 160 -13.78 0.22 -4.72
N LEU A 161 -14.33 -0.92 -5.11
CA LEU A 161 -14.01 -2.17 -4.46
C LEU A 161 -12.73 -2.75 -5.11
N LEU A 162 -11.69 -2.90 -4.30
CA LEU A 162 -10.44 -3.52 -4.71
C LEU A 162 -10.40 -4.95 -4.18
N GLU A 163 -10.37 -5.92 -5.08
CA GLU A 163 -10.20 -7.33 -4.77
C GLU A 163 -8.77 -7.74 -5.09
N PHE A 164 -8.11 -8.38 -4.14
CA PHE A 164 -6.77 -8.90 -4.33
C PHE A 164 -6.82 -10.40 -4.49
N LEU A 165 -6.23 -10.88 -5.58
CA LEU A 165 -6.20 -12.30 -5.93
C LEU A 165 -4.77 -12.83 -5.73
N ASP A 166 -4.65 -14.01 -5.13
CA ASP A 166 -3.39 -14.76 -5.00
C ASP A 166 -2.23 -13.93 -4.43
N ILE A 167 -2.51 -13.07 -3.44
CA ILE A 167 -1.51 -12.21 -2.82
C ILE A 167 -0.77 -12.87 -1.65
N ALA A 168 -1.25 -14.02 -1.18
CA ALA A 168 -0.61 -14.74 -0.09
C ALA A 168 0.80 -15.20 -0.48
N GLY A 169 1.80 -14.71 0.22
CA GLY A 169 3.21 -15.02 -0.04
C GLY A 169 3.80 -14.35 -1.28
N SER A 170 3.14 -13.35 -1.85
CA SER A 170 3.57 -12.72 -3.11
C SER A 170 4.98 -12.13 -3.07
N THR A 171 5.48 -11.77 -1.90
CA THR A 171 6.84 -11.23 -1.72
C THR A 171 7.80 -12.22 -1.06
N CYS A 172 7.29 -13.00 -0.10
CA CYS A 172 8.10 -13.90 0.73
C CYS A 172 8.01 -15.38 0.29
N GLY A 173 7.19 -15.71 -0.71
CA GLY A 173 7.00 -17.07 -1.24
C GLY A 173 5.95 -17.90 -0.49
N ALA A 174 5.50 -17.47 0.70
CA ALA A 174 4.44 -18.13 1.47
C ALA A 174 3.71 -17.13 2.37
N LEU A 175 2.43 -17.41 2.69
CA LEU A 175 1.65 -16.62 3.66
C LEU A 175 2.36 -16.51 5.00
N LEU A 176 2.89 -17.62 5.49
CA LEU A 176 3.75 -17.71 6.66
C LEU A 176 5.16 -18.09 6.21
N PRO A 177 6.05 -17.12 5.97
CA PRO A 177 7.37 -17.38 5.39
C PRO A 177 8.26 -18.28 6.26
N THR A 178 8.04 -18.30 7.57
CA THR A 178 8.74 -19.15 8.54
C THR A 178 8.10 -20.53 8.70
N GLY A 179 6.92 -20.76 8.11
CA GLY A 179 6.10 -21.96 8.29
C GLY A 179 5.39 -22.04 9.66
N ARG A 180 5.45 -20.98 10.48
CA ARG A 180 4.86 -20.94 11.83
C ARG A 180 4.00 -19.69 11.99
N ALA A 181 2.93 -19.80 12.78
CA ALA A 181 2.07 -18.68 13.12
C ALA A 181 2.73 -17.73 14.15
N CYS A 182 3.63 -18.25 14.99
CA CYS A 182 4.38 -17.49 15.96
C CYS A 182 5.84 -17.94 15.99
N ASP A 183 6.74 -16.98 16.00
CA ASP A 183 8.18 -17.12 16.12
C ASP A 183 8.70 -16.32 17.32
N VAL A 184 9.92 -16.60 17.76
CA VAL A 184 10.63 -15.76 18.73
C VAL A 184 11.81 -15.13 18.00
N VAL A 185 11.79 -13.79 17.85
CA VAL A 185 12.83 -13.02 17.17
C VAL A 185 13.38 -11.98 18.16
N GLU A 186 14.69 -11.99 18.37
CA GLU A 186 15.35 -11.12 19.36
C GLU A 186 14.69 -11.18 20.76
N GLY A 187 14.19 -12.37 21.16
CA GLY A 187 13.54 -12.59 22.45
C GLY A 187 12.10 -12.05 22.55
N VAL A 188 11.46 -11.70 21.43
CA VAL A 188 10.08 -11.23 21.37
C VAL A 188 9.26 -12.18 20.51
N GLU A 189 8.04 -12.53 20.96
CA GLU A 189 7.09 -13.29 20.14
C GLU A 189 6.56 -12.42 18.99
N VAL A 190 6.61 -12.95 17.78
CA VAL A 190 6.19 -12.25 16.56
C VAL A 190 5.41 -13.18 15.64
N THR A 191 4.54 -12.62 14.81
CA THR A 191 3.99 -13.29 13.62
C THR A 191 4.60 -12.68 12.38
N CYS A 192 5.34 -13.49 11.64
CA CYS A 192 5.87 -13.12 10.32
C CYS A 192 4.87 -13.53 9.24
N ILE A 193 4.24 -12.58 8.56
CA ILE A 193 3.16 -12.85 7.61
C ILE A 193 3.32 -12.01 6.33
N ASP A 194 2.99 -12.61 5.19
CA ASP A 194 2.90 -11.93 3.90
C ASP A 194 1.58 -12.28 3.20
N ASN A 195 0.59 -11.39 3.33
CA ASN A 195 -0.62 -11.43 2.50
C ASN A 195 -0.67 -10.15 1.65
N GLY A 196 0.25 -10.06 0.68
CA GLY A 196 0.46 -8.94 -0.21
C GLY A 196 1.37 -7.84 0.35
N MET A 197 1.73 -7.90 1.63
CA MET A 197 2.73 -7.05 2.26
C MET A 197 3.43 -7.84 3.38
N PRO A 198 4.75 -7.98 3.35
CA PRO A 198 5.50 -8.53 4.46
C PRO A 198 5.34 -7.67 5.71
N VAL A 199 4.76 -8.26 6.76
CA VAL A 199 4.54 -7.61 8.04
C VAL A 199 5.05 -8.52 9.17
N VAL A 200 5.71 -7.93 10.15
CA VAL A 200 6.02 -8.54 11.43
C VAL A 200 5.10 -7.92 12.47
N LEU A 201 4.15 -8.71 12.98
CA LEU A 201 3.27 -8.30 14.07
C LEU A 201 3.93 -8.66 15.39
N LEU A 202 3.76 -7.79 16.38
CA LEU A 202 4.21 -8.01 17.77
C LEU A 202 3.30 -7.26 18.75
N ARG A 203 3.11 -7.83 19.93
CA ARG A 203 2.30 -7.18 20.96
C ARG A 203 3.01 -5.93 21.47
N ALA A 204 2.32 -4.80 21.52
CA ALA A 204 2.87 -3.56 22.06
C ALA A 204 3.37 -3.71 23.50
N ALA A 205 2.67 -4.50 24.31
CA ALA A 205 3.01 -4.79 25.70
C ALA A 205 4.39 -5.44 25.85
N ASP A 206 4.81 -6.30 24.92
CA ASP A 206 6.11 -6.98 24.94
C ASP A 206 7.30 -6.02 24.75
N LEU A 207 7.01 -4.81 24.25
CA LEU A 207 7.97 -3.71 24.13
C LEU A 207 7.71 -2.57 25.12
N GLY A 208 6.91 -2.81 26.16
CA GLY A 208 6.57 -1.81 27.18
C GLY A 208 5.73 -0.65 26.65
N LYS A 209 4.94 -0.89 25.60
CA LYS A 209 4.02 0.08 25.01
C LYS A 209 2.57 -0.33 25.21
N THR A 210 1.69 0.65 25.16
CA THR A 210 0.24 0.40 25.28
C THR A 210 -0.38 -0.02 23.94
N GLY A 211 0.23 0.39 22.80
CA GLY A 211 -0.32 0.24 21.46
C GLY A 211 -1.27 1.35 21.04
N TYR A 212 -1.43 2.38 21.90
CA TYR A 212 -2.34 3.50 21.65
C TYR A 212 -1.63 4.84 21.59
N GLU A 213 -0.31 4.85 21.71
CA GLU A 213 0.50 6.07 21.65
C GLU A 213 0.24 6.85 20.35
N PRO A 214 0.22 8.18 20.42
CA PRO A 214 0.17 9.01 19.22
C PRO A 214 1.38 8.75 18.32
N PRO A 215 1.23 8.80 16.98
CA PRO A 215 2.34 8.59 16.05
C PRO A 215 3.58 9.44 16.35
N ALA A 216 3.40 10.70 16.75
CA ALA A 216 4.50 11.59 17.08
C ALA A 216 5.32 11.12 18.31
N ALA A 217 4.65 10.53 19.30
CA ALA A 217 5.33 9.99 20.48
C ALA A 217 6.18 8.75 20.13
N LEU A 218 5.64 7.87 19.28
CA LEU A 218 6.39 6.70 18.78
C LEU A 218 7.53 7.11 17.84
N GLU A 219 7.32 8.15 17.04
CA GLU A 219 8.36 8.69 16.14
C GLU A 219 9.55 9.25 16.91
N ALA A 220 9.30 9.86 18.07
CA ALA A 220 10.34 10.40 18.94
C ALA A 220 11.06 9.34 19.80
N ASP A 221 10.51 8.12 19.88
CA ASP A 221 11.06 7.05 20.71
C ASP A 221 12.20 6.31 20.00
N ALA A 222 13.41 6.82 20.14
CA ALA A 222 14.61 6.26 19.52
C ALA A 222 14.94 4.84 20.05
N VAL A 223 14.62 4.54 21.31
CA VAL A 223 14.89 3.23 21.92
C VAL A 223 13.97 2.17 21.31
N LEU A 224 12.68 2.46 21.21
CA LEU A 224 11.71 1.59 20.56
C LEU A 224 12.09 1.38 19.09
N LYS A 225 12.42 2.43 18.35
CA LYS A 225 12.79 2.34 16.93
C LYS A 225 14.03 1.48 16.72
N ALA A 226 15.05 1.62 17.53
CA ALA A 226 16.25 0.77 17.48
C ALA A 226 15.91 -0.71 17.78
N ARG A 227 15.04 -0.96 18.74
CA ARG A 227 14.58 -2.31 19.07
C ARG A 227 13.78 -2.95 17.94
N LEU A 228 12.84 -2.19 17.36
CA LEU A 228 12.06 -2.64 16.19
C LEU A 228 12.94 -2.91 14.97
N ASP A 229 13.97 -2.09 14.75
CA ASP A 229 14.88 -2.29 13.62
C ASP A 229 15.73 -3.55 13.79
N ALA A 230 16.22 -3.86 14.99
CA ALA A 230 16.92 -5.11 15.26
C ALA A 230 16.02 -6.33 14.95
N ILE A 231 14.77 -6.33 15.45
CA ILE A 231 13.79 -7.39 15.14
C ILE A 231 13.51 -7.47 13.64
N ARG A 232 13.37 -6.34 12.96
CA ARG A 232 13.11 -6.25 11.51
C ARG A 232 14.24 -6.87 10.68
N LEU A 233 15.48 -6.57 11.02
CA LEU A 233 16.65 -7.11 10.32
C LEU A 233 16.73 -8.64 10.47
N SER A 234 16.54 -9.15 11.67
CA SER A 234 16.52 -10.59 11.95
C SER A 234 15.33 -11.28 11.28
N ALA A 235 14.13 -10.70 11.36
CA ALA A 235 12.92 -11.24 10.72
C ALA A 235 13.02 -11.21 9.18
N GLY A 236 13.65 -10.20 8.59
CA GLY A 236 13.84 -10.10 7.14
C GLY A 236 14.52 -11.33 6.54
N ALA A 237 15.55 -11.84 7.19
CA ALA A 237 16.22 -13.06 6.78
C ALA A 237 15.30 -14.30 6.90
N LEU A 238 14.53 -14.41 8.01
CA LEU A 238 13.58 -15.49 8.23
C LEU A 238 12.41 -15.48 7.23
N MET A 239 12.05 -14.30 6.75
CA MET A 239 10.97 -14.08 5.79
C MET A 239 11.40 -14.19 4.32
N ASN A 240 12.55 -14.76 4.02
CA ASN A 240 13.10 -14.90 2.65
C ASN A 240 13.33 -13.54 1.92
N LEU A 241 13.42 -12.42 2.66
CA LEU A 241 13.64 -11.10 2.07
C LEU A 241 15.12 -10.77 1.88
N GLY A 242 16.02 -11.60 2.42
CA GLY A 242 17.46 -11.38 2.39
C GLY A 242 17.89 -10.17 3.23
N ASP A 243 18.89 -9.44 2.77
CA ASP A 243 19.28 -8.18 3.43
C ASP A 243 18.20 -7.11 3.22
N VAL A 244 17.64 -6.64 4.34
CA VAL A 244 16.59 -5.63 4.38
C VAL A 244 17.06 -4.27 4.89
N THR A 245 18.35 -4.09 5.11
CA THR A 245 18.95 -2.85 5.67
C THR A 245 18.49 -1.61 4.90
N ALA A 246 18.51 -1.65 3.57
CA ALA A 246 18.09 -0.56 2.71
C ALA A 246 16.64 -0.69 2.20
N LYS A 247 15.90 -1.74 2.62
CA LYS A 247 14.54 -2.00 2.14
C LYS A 247 13.49 -1.39 3.07
N THR A 248 12.30 -1.14 2.51
CA THR A 248 11.14 -0.65 3.26
C THR A 248 10.26 -1.78 3.81
N VAL A 249 10.67 -3.02 3.66
CA VAL A 249 10.03 -4.25 4.15
C VAL A 249 11.00 -5.05 5.01
N PRO A 250 10.49 -5.91 5.94
CA PRO A 250 9.10 -6.02 6.35
C PRO A 250 8.64 -4.75 7.10
N LYS A 251 7.30 -4.51 7.10
CA LYS A 251 6.70 -3.50 7.96
C LYS A 251 6.62 -4.05 9.39
N MET A 252 6.84 -3.18 10.38
CA MET A 252 6.69 -3.55 11.78
C MET A 252 5.33 -3.05 12.27
N CYS A 253 4.54 -3.91 12.92
CA CYS A 253 3.21 -3.56 13.39
C CYS A 253 3.04 -3.94 14.86
N LEU A 254 2.99 -2.94 15.74
CA LEU A 254 2.55 -3.13 17.13
C LEU A 254 1.04 -3.35 17.14
N ILE A 255 0.59 -4.37 17.86
CA ILE A 255 -0.82 -4.67 18.06
C ILE A 255 -1.21 -4.58 19.52
N ALA A 256 -2.47 -4.21 19.78
CA ALA A 256 -3.08 -4.16 21.10
C ALA A 256 -4.58 -4.49 21.00
N PRO A 257 -5.27 -4.78 22.13
CA PRO A 257 -6.72 -4.94 22.12
C PRO A 257 -7.43 -3.73 21.48
N PRO A 258 -8.60 -3.92 20.85
CA PRO A 258 -9.32 -2.79 20.24
C PRO A 258 -9.84 -1.80 21.31
N ARG A 259 -10.00 -0.54 20.93
CA ARG A 259 -10.54 0.53 21.78
C ARG A 259 -11.81 1.16 21.24
N GLU A 260 -11.93 1.19 19.92
CA GLU A 260 -13.00 1.92 19.22
C GLU A 260 -14.06 0.97 18.62
N GLY A 261 -14.01 -0.33 19.01
CA GLY A 261 -14.95 -1.35 18.53
C GLY A 261 -14.51 -2.10 17.28
N GLY A 262 -13.26 -1.95 16.87
CA GLY A 262 -12.64 -2.75 15.82
C GLY A 262 -12.19 -4.14 16.29
N ALA A 263 -11.47 -4.85 15.45
CA ALA A 263 -10.91 -6.17 15.78
C ALA A 263 -9.65 -6.08 16.64
N LEU A 264 -8.76 -5.14 16.35
CA LEU A 264 -7.56 -4.85 17.17
C LEU A 264 -7.04 -3.45 16.81
N ALA A 265 -6.26 -2.86 17.75
CA ALA A 265 -5.57 -1.60 17.51
C ALA A 265 -4.16 -1.84 16.95
N THR A 266 -3.72 -0.96 16.04
CA THR A 266 -2.41 -1.05 15.39
C THR A 266 -1.60 0.24 15.45
N ARG A 267 -0.27 0.08 15.48
CA ARG A 267 0.72 1.14 15.23
C ARG A 267 1.78 0.58 14.28
N THR A 268 1.78 1.08 13.05
CA THR A 268 2.64 0.55 11.96
C THR A 268 3.83 1.46 11.70
N PHE A 269 5.00 0.85 11.44
CA PHE A 269 6.24 1.54 11.09
C PHE A 269 6.64 1.21 9.65
N ILE A 270 7.12 2.23 8.90
CA ILE A 270 7.51 2.14 7.48
C ILE A 270 9.01 2.47 7.33
N PRO A 271 9.90 1.51 7.48
CA PRO A 271 10.13 0.84 8.76
C PRO A 271 10.60 1.84 9.81
N HIS A 272 11.25 2.95 9.39
CA HIS A 272 11.89 3.94 10.28
C HIS A 272 10.96 5.11 10.66
N ARG A 273 9.81 5.23 10.03
CA ARG A 273 8.79 6.26 10.32
C ARG A 273 7.47 5.62 10.71
N VAL A 274 6.77 6.26 11.63
CA VAL A 274 5.44 5.82 12.07
C VAL A 274 4.40 6.21 11.02
N HIS A 275 3.57 5.26 10.61
CA HIS A 275 2.45 5.51 9.72
C HIS A 275 1.31 6.20 10.48
N LYS A 276 0.80 7.33 9.96
CA LYS A 276 -0.34 8.06 10.55
C LYS A 276 -1.68 7.32 10.42
N ALA A 277 -1.72 6.26 9.62
CA ALA A 277 -2.84 5.32 9.43
C ALA A 277 -2.26 3.89 9.33
N ILE A 278 -2.73 3.08 8.38
CA ILE A 278 -2.13 1.79 8.01
C ILE A 278 -2.10 1.66 6.48
N GLY A 279 -1.10 0.95 5.95
CA GLY A 279 -1.06 0.62 4.52
C GLY A 279 -2.10 -0.43 4.15
N VAL A 280 -2.69 -0.34 2.95
CA VAL A 280 -3.77 -1.21 2.46
C VAL A 280 -3.42 -2.70 2.61
N LEU A 281 -2.34 -3.14 1.95
CA LEU A 281 -1.92 -4.54 2.02
C LEU A 281 -1.35 -4.91 3.40
N GLY A 282 -0.82 -3.94 4.14
CA GLY A 282 -0.44 -4.14 5.55
C GLY A 282 -1.66 -4.46 6.42
N ALA A 283 -2.79 -3.77 6.21
CA ALA A 283 -4.03 -4.07 6.92
C ALA A 283 -4.57 -5.46 6.55
N VAL A 284 -4.43 -5.89 5.28
CA VAL A 284 -4.79 -7.26 4.86
C VAL A 284 -3.95 -8.29 5.61
N SER A 285 -2.63 -8.11 5.69
CA SER A 285 -1.75 -9.02 6.44
C SER A 285 -2.11 -9.05 7.93
N VAL A 286 -2.39 -7.89 8.55
CA VAL A 286 -2.84 -7.80 9.95
C VAL A 286 -4.18 -8.48 10.15
N ALA A 287 -5.19 -8.21 9.30
CA ALA A 287 -6.50 -8.85 9.38
C ALA A 287 -6.40 -10.38 9.20
N THR A 288 -5.49 -10.84 8.34
CA THR A 288 -5.20 -12.27 8.19
C THR A 288 -4.63 -12.87 9.48
N ALA A 289 -3.70 -12.18 10.14
CA ALA A 289 -3.17 -12.65 11.42
C ALA A 289 -4.25 -12.75 12.50
N CYS A 290 -5.29 -11.91 12.45
CA CYS A 290 -6.42 -11.98 13.38
C CYS A 290 -7.20 -13.30 13.29
N VAL A 291 -7.30 -13.91 12.11
CA VAL A 291 -8.01 -15.18 11.88
C VAL A 291 -7.09 -16.40 11.96
N LEU A 292 -5.81 -16.20 12.20
CA LEU A 292 -4.79 -17.26 12.22
C LEU A 292 -4.59 -17.78 13.64
N PRO A 293 -4.99 -19.03 13.97
CA PRO A 293 -4.76 -19.60 15.28
C PRO A 293 -3.27 -19.66 15.63
N GLY A 294 -2.95 -19.32 16.89
CA GLY A 294 -1.58 -19.32 17.41
C GLY A 294 -0.72 -18.15 16.94
N SER A 295 -1.26 -17.18 16.21
CA SER A 295 -0.57 -15.92 15.92
C SER A 295 -0.45 -15.05 17.18
N VAL A 296 0.40 -14.00 17.14
CA VAL A 296 0.47 -13.04 18.25
C VAL A 296 -0.82 -12.22 18.44
N ALA A 297 -1.72 -12.25 17.45
CA ALA A 297 -3.04 -11.63 17.50
C ALA A 297 -4.10 -12.53 18.18
N ASP A 298 -3.82 -13.83 18.29
CA ASP A 298 -4.71 -14.80 18.94
C ASP A 298 -4.89 -14.43 20.44
N GLY A 299 -6.14 -14.38 20.88
CA GLY A 299 -6.50 -13.90 22.24
C GLY A 299 -6.49 -12.38 22.43
N ILE A 300 -6.05 -11.59 21.42
CA ILE A 300 -6.12 -10.12 21.43
C ILE A 300 -7.22 -9.65 20.49
N ALA A 301 -7.28 -10.22 19.30
CA ALA A 301 -8.24 -9.84 18.29
C ALA A 301 -9.67 -10.24 18.68
N GLN A 302 -10.61 -9.31 18.51
CA GLN A 302 -12.05 -9.52 18.68
C GLN A 302 -12.71 -9.63 17.31
N ILE A 303 -13.02 -10.86 16.89
CA ILE A 303 -13.56 -11.14 15.56
C ILE A 303 -14.96 -11.70 15.70
N GLU A 304 -15.90 -11.16 14.92
CA GLU A 304 -17.22 -11.72 14.74
C GLU A 304 -17.27 -12.54 13.45
N ALA A 305 -17.73 -13.78 13.55
CA ALA A 305 -17.84 -14.66 12.39
C ALA A 305 -18.76 -14.06 11.30
N GLY A 306 -18.29 -14.04 10.06
CA GLY A 306 -19.05 -13.55 8.90
C GLY A 306 -19.09 -12.02 8.76
N ARG A 307 -18.38 -11.27 9.59
CA ARG A 307 -18.22 -9.83 9.47
C ARG A 307 -16.86 -9.44 8.87
N ALA A 308 -16.82 -8.26 8.26
CA ALA A 308 -15.59 -7.61 7.88
C ALA A 308 -14.71 -7.33 9.12
N ILE A 309 -13.40 -7.36 8.94
CA ILE A 309 -12.43 -7.12 10.01
C ILE A 309 -12.03 -5.65 9.99
N ASP A 310 -12.42 -4.93 11.02
CA ASP A 310 -12.08 -3.52 11.20
C ASP A 310 -10.77 -3.40 11.98
N VAL A 311 -9.68 -3.09 11.28
CA VAL A 311 -8.36 -2.84 11.86
C VAL A 311 -8.28 -1.38 12.30
N GLU A 312 -8.17 -1.15 13.61
CA GLU A 312 -8.01 0.21 14.16
C GLU A 312 -6.60 0.74 13.87
N HIS A 313 -6.51 2.02 13.50
CA HIS A 313 -5.26 2.73 13.32
C HIS A 313 -5.36 4.17 13.84
N PRO A 314 -4.28 4.96 13.92
CA PRO A 314 -4.30 6.28 14.57
C PRO A 314 -5.37 7.28 14.10
N THR A 315 -5.94 7.10 12.92
CA THR A 315 -6.91 8.04 12.32
C THR A 315 -8.26 7.39 11.99
N GLY A 316 -8.56 6.20 12.53
CA GLY A 316 -9.83 5.52 12.33
C GLY A 316 -9.69 4.02 12.05
N PHE A 317 -10.50 3.50 11.14
CA PHE A 317 -10.58 2.09 10.81
C PHE A 317 -10.12 1.80 9.39
N PHE A 318 -9.63 0.58 9.23
CA PHE A 318 -9.40 -0.02 7.93
C PHE A 318 -10.18 -1.33 7.85
N THR A 319 -11.27 -1.32 7.09
CA THR A 319 -12.14 -2.47 6.93
C THR A 319 -11.61 -3.41 5.86
N VAL A 320 -11.42 -4.68 6.21
CA VAL A 320 -11.00 -5.76 5.33
C VAL A 320 -12.11 -6.81 5.26
N GLU A 321 -12.68 -7.02 4.08
CA GLU A 321 -13.55 -8.17 3.81
C GLU A 321 -12.69 -9.33 3.36
N MET A 322 -12.79 -10.47 4.05
CA MET A 322 -12.03 -11.67 3.69
C MET A 322 -12.94 -12.87 3.53
N GLU A 323 -12.68 -13.68 2.51
CA GLU A 323 -13.21 -15.03 2.38
C GLU A 323 -12.14 -16.01 2.84
N VAL A 324 -12.34 -16.58 4.03
CA VAL A 324 -11.40 -17.51 4.64
C VAL A 324 -11.95 -18.93 4.50
N GLY A 325 -11.29 -19.78 3.73
CA GLY A 325 -11.46 -21.23 3.76
C GLY A 325 -10.50 -21.86 4.75
N TRP A 326 -10.63 -23.17 4.96
CA TRP A 326 -9.72 -23.94 5.79
C TRP A 326 -9.24 -25.16 5.01
N ARG A 327 -7.93 -25.40 5.04
CA ARG A 327 -7.29 -26.59 4.48
C ARG A 327 -6.36 -27.17 5.53
N ASP A 328 -6.65 -28.37 6.03
CA ASP A 328 -5.83 -29.06 7.05
C ASP A 328 -5.49 -28.19 8.26
N GLN A 329 -6.49 -27.45 8.80
CA GLN A 329 -6.36 -26.47 9.90
C GLN A 329 -5.55 -25.21 9.58
N THR A 330 -5.11 -25.03 8.33
CA THR A 330 -4.46 -23.81 7.88
C THR A 330 -5.49 -22.92 7.18
N PRO A 331 -5.56 -21.61 7.49
CA PRO A 331 -6.46 -20.69 6.79
C PRO A 331 -6.06 -20.56 5.33
N ASP A 332 -7.02 -20.79 4.44
CA ASP A 332 -6.93 -20.60 3.00
C ASP A 332 -7.62 -19.28 2.64
N ILE A 333 -6.85 -18.21 2.48
CA ILE A 333 -7.39 -16.89 2.18
C ILE A 333 -7.71 -16.81 0.70
N ARG A 334 -8.99 -16.99 0.35
CA ARG A 334 -9.47 -17.03 -1.03
C ARG A 334 -9.67 -15.66 -1.64
N ARG A 335 -10.06 -14.69 -0.82
CA ARG A 335 -10.37 -13.35 -1.25
C ARG A 335 -10.09 -12.35 -0.13
N ALA A 336 -9.44 -11.24 -0.48
CA ALA A 336 -9.40 -10.04 0.35
C ALA A 336 -9.92 -8.87 -0.48
N ALA A 337 -10.98 -8.22 -0.03
CA ALA A 337 -11.59 -7.09 -0.72
C ALA A 337 -11.64 -5.87 0.20
N LEU A 338 -11.46 -4.70 -0.40
CA LEU A 338 -11.33 -3.44 0.31
C LEU A 338 -12.15 -2.36 -0.36
N LEU A 339 -12.93 -1.64 0.41
CA LEU A 339 -13.57 -0.42 -0.04
C LEU A 339 -12.55 0.71 -0.07
N ARG A 340 -12.37 1.30 -1.24
CA ARG A 340 -11.56 2.51 -1.45
C ARG A 340 -12.35 3.56 -2.21
N THR A 341 -11.76 4.73 -2.33
CA THR A 341 -12.28 5.83 -3.15
C THR A 341 -11.12 6.49 -3.88
N ALA A 342 -11.38 7.11 -5.01
CA ALA A 342 -10.42 7.92 -5.73
C ALA A 342 -11.05 9.28 -6.10
N ARG A 343 -10.19 10.25 -6.46
CA ARG A 343 -10.63 11.52 -7.01
C ARG A 343 -9.59 12.04 -7.98
N LYS A 344 -10.01 12.37 -9.20
CA LYS A 344 -9.20 13.14 -10.13
C LYS A 344 -9.14 14.59 -9.67
N LEU A 345 -7.95 15.14 -9.52
CA LEU A 345 -7.71 16.49 -9.03
C LEU A 345 -7.31 17.44 -10.15
N MET A 346 -6.49 16.96 -11.10
CA MET A 346 -6.01 17.74 -12.24
C MET A 346 -5.60 16.79 -13.36
N ALA A 347 -5.75 17.22 -14.60
CA ALA A 347 -5.13 16.60 -15.77
C ALA A 347 -4.50 17.70 -16.62
N GLY A 348 -3.30 17.45 -17.16
CA GLY A 348 -2.54 18.40 -17.95
C GLY A 348 -1.10 17.95 -18.11
N ASP A 349 -0.20 18.90 -18.33
CA ASP A 349 1.22 18.62 -18.50
C ASP A 349 2.01 19.07 -17.27
N ILE A 350 2.97 18.23 -16.89
CA ILE A 350 4.05 18.65 -16.00
C ILE A 350 5.29 18.98 -16.83
N PHE A 351 6.02 20.01 -16.40
CA PHE A 351 7.21 20.46 -17.11
C PHE A 351 8.47 20.08 -16.33
N VAL A 352 9.40 19.41 -17.01
CA VAL A 352 10.70 19.03 -16.46
C VAL A 352 11.83 19.55 -17.35
N PRO A 353 13.07 19.68 -16.84
CA PRO A 353 14.21 20.08 -17.65
C PRO A 353 14.38 19.17 -18.89
N ALA A 354 14.46 19.77 -20.08
CA ALA A 354 14.62 19.00 -21.33
C ALA A 354 15.93 18.22 -21.39
N SER A 355 16.94 18.63 -20.64
CA SER A 355 18.23 17.93 -20.51
C SER A 355 18.12 16.51 -19.94
N LEU A 356 17.05 16.21 -19.20
CA LEU A 356 16.80 14.85 -18.68
C LEU A 356 16.44 13.84 -19.77
N TYR A 357 16.11 14.32 -20.98
CA TYR A 357 15.81 13.49 -22.15
C TYR A 357 16.92 13.52 -23.21
N ALA A 358 17.97 14.32 -23.03
CA ALA A 358 19.14 14.29 -23.87
C ALA A 358 19.93 13.02 -23.52
N ILE A 359 19.90 12.02 -24.40
CA ILE A 359 20.80 10.87 -24.34
C ILE A 359 22.21 11.41 -24.59
N PRO A 360 23.21 11.09 -23.77
CA PRO A 360 24.59 11.43 -24.06
C PRO A 360 25.10 10.76 -25.33
#